data_c599723c65108cc19f252433ea19d923
#
_entry.id   c599723c65108cc19f252433ea19d923
#
_cell.length_a   1.000
_cell.length_b   1.000
_cell.length_c   1.000
_cell.angle_alpha   90.00
_cell.angle_beta   90.00
_cell.angle_gamma   90.00
#
_symmetry.space_group_name_H-M   'P 1'
#
loop_
_entity.id
_entity.type
_entity.pdbx_description
1 polymer ?
#
loop_
_entity_poly.entity_id
_entity_poly.type
_entity_poly.pdbx_seq_one_letter_code
_entity_poly.pdbx_strand_id
1 'polypeptide(L)'
;MATKKLTEKQLYKAKVEWFQEHEYEEVEPLDFYREIFPVGSFQEKGNRERKAGNGMLIYKNEEGHHWHKFIFDDLAEIPNWYGKEDIYIRSASFIGKRSKNENASMIYALVFDLDGQGITELQMVTQFMRKGTNIPKATFVVLSGHGLHLYYVLETPIRATMNNIRKLNKLKEGMTKLVWNRYTSNIEKIQFQYCLQGFRMVGSASKIGKRYPVRAYRFSDEHYTIEELVSWIPKLKEWDEYRIDMTERDTVPKDTAKKLWPDWYEYRINQRQSNKWHIKRDLYDWWKNKIVEGATYGHRYFCLMCLAIFAIKCDIPEEELKRDALSLVPILDRLSNDTDPKSRFTEEDALCALHGYRENFKTWGRDKLALVSAIPMPANKRNYRNRAEHLVLARGIKDIKKKMGEVIEGRPSKEEQVKAWRLANPQGKKIECHRDTGIDPKTIRKWW
;
A
#
# COMPACT_ATOMS: atom_id res chain seq x y z
N MET A 1 -3.50 -43.90 16.94
CA MET A 1 -4.94 -43.52 16.87
C MET A 1 -4.99 -42.23 16.10
N ALA A 2 -5.65 -42.21 14.95
CA ALA A 2 -5.81 -40.96 14.18
C ALA A 2 -6.76 -40.04 14.99
N THR A 3 -6.26 -38.93 15.49
CA THR A 3 -7.03 -37.91 16.16
C THR A 3 -8.08 -37.38 15.17
N LYS A 4 -9.34 -37.59 15.46
CA LYS A 4 -10.48 -37.14 14.63
C LYS A 4 -10.39 -35.63 14.50
N LYS A 5 -10.14 -35.13 13.29
CA LYS A 5 -10.04 -33.69 13.02
C LYS A 5 -11.36 -33.02 13.39
N LEU A 6 -11.32 -32.02 14.30
CA LEU A 6 -12.50 -31.27 14.72
C LEU A 6 -13.10 -30.52 13.52
N THR A 7 -14.43 -30.46 13.46
CA THR A 7 -15.12 -29.57 12.52
C THR A 7 -14.89 -28.10 12.90
N GLU A 8 -15.05 -27.18 11.95
CA GLU A 8 -14.90 -25.73 12.20
C GLU A 8 -15.73 -25.24 13.40
N LYS A 9 -16.98 -25.75 13.51
CA LYS A 9 -17.89 -25.44 14.60
C LYS A 9 -17.41 -25.98 15.96
N GLN A 10 -16.88 -27.19 15.97
CA GLN A 10 -16.31 -27.81 17.17
C GLN A 10 -15.04 -27.07 17.60
N LEU A 11 -14.18 -26.73 16.64
CA LEU A 11 -12.97 -25.98 16.90
C LEU A 11 -13.24 -24.59 17.47
N TYR A 12 -14.27 -23.88 16.92
CA TYR A 12 -14.67 -22.58 17.47
C TYR A 12 -15.12 -22.72 18.94
N LYS A 13 -15.99 -23.69 19.25
CA LYS A 13 -16.43 -23.94 20.63
C LYS A 13 -15.26 -24.26 21.56
N ALA A 14 -14.38 -25.15 21.14
CA ALA A 14 -13.19 -25.50 21.93
C ALA A 14 -12.28 -24.29 22.19
N LYS A 15 -12.16 -23.36 21.24
CA LYS A 15 -11.40 -22.10 21.45
C LYS A 15 -12.10 -21.20 22.48
N VAL A 16 -13.44 -21.07 22.43
CA VAL A 16 -14.20 -20.30 23.42
C VAL A 16 -14.03 -20.90 24.81
N GLU A 17 -14.23 -22.22 24.93
CA GLU A 17 -14.02 -22.97 26.19
C GLU A 17 -12.60 -22.76 26.72
N TRP A 18 -11.60 -22.82 25.84
CA TRP A 18 -10.21 -22.60 26.23
C TRP A 18 -9.97 -21.21 26.82
N PHE A 19 -10.55 -20.13 26.22
CA PHE A 19 -10.43 -18.77 26.78
C PHE A 19 -11.10 -18.66 28.14
N GLN A 20 -12.27 -19.30 28.33
CA GLN A 20 -13.00 -19.32 29.58
C GLN A 20 -12.23 -20.09 30.68
N GLU A 21 -11.70 -21.27 30.37
CA GLU A 21 -10.91 -22.08 31.31
C GLU A 21 -9.61 -21.37 31.76
N HIS A 22 -9.09 -20.47 30.94
CA HIS A 22 -7.88 -19.69 31.26
C HIS A 22 -8.20 -18.30 31.80
N GLU A 23 -9.47 -18.07 32.18
CA GLU A 23 -9.95 -16.82 32.82
C GLU A 23 -9.66 -15.54 32.04
N TYR A 24 -9.64 -15.60 30.68
CA TYR A 24 -9.57 -14.42 29.88
C TYR A 24 -10.91 -13.68 29.87
N GLU A 25 -10.88 -12.38 30.16
CA GLU A 25 -12.06 -11.52 30.12
C GLU A 25 -12.59 -11.42 28.69
N GLU A 26 -13.83 -11.84 28.46
CA GLU A 26 -14.55 -11.52 27.23
C GLU A 26 -15.03 -10.08 27.30
N VAL A 27 -14.61 -9.25 26.35
CA VAL A 27 -14.92 -7.81 26.32
C VAL A 27 -16.14 -7.56 25.45
N GLU A 28 -17.10 -6.79 26.00
CA GLU A 28 -18.25 -6.36 25.23
C GLU A 28 -17.86 -5.56 23.99
N PRO A 29 -18.53 -5.78 22.84
CA PRO A 29 -18.12 -5.16 21.58
C PRO A 29 -18.01 -3.64 21.63
N LEU A 30 -18.90 -2.97 22.38
CA LEU A 30 -18.86 -1.51 22.48
C LEU A 30 -17.65 -1.02 23.28
N ASP A 31 -17.32 -1.70 24.38
CA ASP A 31 -16.16 -1.39 25.22
C ASP A 31 -14.87 -1.66 24.47
N PHE A 32 -14.80 -2.79 23.73
CA PHE A 32 -13.70 -3.10 22.84
C PHE A 32 -13.43 -1.96 21.82
N TYR A 33 -14.49 -1.46 21.17
CA TYR A 33 -14.31 -0.36 20.21
C TYR A 33 -14.06 0.98 20.89
N ARG A 34 -14.55 1.20 22.10
CA ARG A 34 -14.28 2.42 22.86
C ARG A 34 -12.82 2.50 23.30
N GLU A 35 -12.18 1.38 23.56
CA GLU A 35 -10.76 1.35 23.88
C GLU A 35 -9.89 1.62 22.65
N ILE A 36 -10.26 1.07 21.49
CA ILE A 36 -9.55 1.36 20.22
C ILE A 36 -9.80 2.82 19.80
N PHE A 37 -11.00 3.34 19.98
CA PHE A 37 -11.42 4.68 19.60
C PHE A 37 -11.85 5.47 20.84
N PRO A 38 -10.90 6.05 21.58
CA PRO A 38 -11.22 6.88 22.74
C PRO A 38 -12.16 8.04 22.39
N VAL A 39 -12.84 8.59 23.38
CA VAL A 39 -13.73 9.75 23.19
C VAL A 39 -12.97 10.88 22.50
N GLY A 40 -13.56 11.46 21.48
CA GLY A 40 -12.95 12.48 20.65
C GLY A 40 -12.20 11.95 19.42
N SER A 41 -12.19 10.63 19.18
CA SER A 41 -11.57 10.01 17.98
C SER A 41 -12.28 10.35 16.70
N PHE A 42 -13.60 10.52 16.76
CA PHE A 42 -14.44 10.75 15.60
C PHE A 42 -15.20 12.06 15.69
N GLN A 43 -15.82 12.41 14.57
CA GLN A 43 -16.73 13.55 14.51
C GLN A 43 -17.99 13.25 15.31
N GLU A 44 -18.48 14.22 16.08
CA GLU A 44 -19.77 14.15 16.74
C GLU A 44 -20.91 14.28 15.72
N LYS A 45 -21.98 13.55 15.90
CA LYS A 45 -23.15 13.60 15.03
C LYS A 45 -23.80 14.98 15.10
N GLY A 46 -23.91 15.63 13.94
CA GLY A 46 -24.50 16.99 13.84
C GLY A 46 -23.51 18.14 14.04
N ASN A 47 -22.34 17.91 14.58
CA ASN A 47 -21.31 18.94 14.73
C ASN A 47 -20.45 19.03 13.45
N ARG A 48 -20.57 20.16 12.71
CA ARG A 48 -19.84 20.42 11.47
C ARG A 48 -18.57 21.26 11.65
N GLU A 49 -18.35 21.79 12.82
CA GLU A 49 -17.21 22.70 13.09
C GLU A 49 -15.89 21.94 13.22
N ARG A 50 -15.93 20.75 13.79
CA ARG A 50 -14.74 19.90 13.97
C ARG A 50 -14.49 19.06 12.71
N LYS A 51 -13.38 19.27 12.05
CA LYS A 51 -12.91 18.45 10.91
C LYS A 51 -12.25 17.15 11.37
N ALA A 52 -12.89 16.41 12.26
CA ALA A 52 -12.43 15.08 12.65
C ALA A 52 -12.83 14.04 11.57
N GLY A 53 -12.07 12.97 11.48
CA GLY A 53 -12.47 11.81 10.67
C GLY A 53 -13.61 11.03 11.32
N ASN A 54 -14.21 10.13 10.56
CA ASN A 54 -15.24 9.20 11.05
C ASN A 54 -14.71 7.78 11.00
N GLY A 55 -15.13 6.94 11.94
CA GLY A 55 -15.02 5.50 11.79
C GLY A 55 -15.85 5.02 10.60
N MET A 56 -15.47 3.90 10.00
CA MET A 56 -16.22 3.34 8.87
C MET A 56 -16.42 1.84 9.04
N LEU A 57 -17.69 1.47 9.04
CA LEU A 57 -18.15 0.11 8.93
C LEU A 57 -18.36 -0.22 7.45
N ILE A 58 -17.92 -1.39 7.04
CA ILE A 58 -18.04 -1.92 5.70
C ILE A 58 -18.97 -3.13 5.74
N TYR A 59 -19.93 -3.19 4.86
CA TYR A 59 -20.87 -4.29 4.75
C TYR A 59 -21.19 -4.58 3.29
N LYS A 60 -21.71 -5.78 3.01
CA LYS A 60 -22.27 -6.12 1.70
C LYS A 60 -23.76 -5.82 1.70
N ASN A 61 -24.23 -5.16 0.63
CA ASN A 61 -25.68 -5.03 0.40
C ASN A 61 -26.26 -6.33 -0.18
N GLU A 62 -27.56 -6.34 -0.43
CA GLU A 62 -28.29 -7.50 -0.98
C GLU A 62 -27.78 -7.92 -2.37
N GLU A 63 -27.21 -6.99 -3.12
CA GLU A 63 -26.60 -7.21 -4.44
C GLU A 63 -25.15 -7.69 -4.37
N GLY A 64 -24.60 -7.86 -3.15
CA GLY A 64 -23.20 -8.28 -2.93
C GLY A 64 -22.16 -7.16 -3.04
N HIS A 65 -22.56 -5.91 -3.27
CA HIS A 65 -21.66 -4.78 -3.34
C HIS A 65 -21.25 -4.27 -1.96
N HIS A 66 -19.99 -3.83 -1.83
CA HIS A 66 -19.47 -3.25 -0.60
C HIS A 66 -19.95 -1.81 -0.40
N TRP A 67 -20.63 -1.58 0.69
CA TRP A 67 -21.10 -0.29 1.14
C TRP A 67 -20.44 0.11 2.45
N HIS A 68 -20.55 1.41 2.79
CA HIS A 68 -19.94 1.99 3.98
C HIS A 68 -20.97 2.72 4.81
N LYS A 69 -20.88 2.55 6.14
CA LYS A 69 -21.65 3.30 7.12
C LYS A 69 -20.69 4.07 8.02
N PHE A 70 -21.04 5.32 8.33
CA PHE A 70 -20.24 6.11 9.27
C PHE A 70 -20.47 5.65 10.70
N ILE A 71 -19.39 5.67 11.47
CA ILE A 71 -19.40 5.55 12.92
C ILE A 71 -18.99 6.91 13.46
N PHE A 72 -19.88 7.54 14.23
CA PHE A 72 -19.63 8.78 14.94
C PHE A 72 -19.01 8.52 16.31
N ASP A 73 -18.62 9.57 17.02
CA ASP A 73 -17.90 9.45 18.28
C ASP A 73 -18.70 8.78 19.41
N ASP A 74 -20.03 8.81 19.34
CA ASP A 74 -20.92 8.10 20.25
C ASP A 74 -20.91 6.56 20.09
N LEU A 75 -20.34 6.05 19.00
CA LEU A 75 -20.32 4.65 18.58
C LEU A 75 -21.71 3.99 18.46
N ALA A 76 -22.79 4.78 18.47
CA ALA A 76 -24.16 4.29 18.49
C ALA A 76 -24.55 3.44 17.26
N GLU A 77 -23.79 3.52 16.18
CA GLU A 77 -24.04 2.69 14.99
C GLU A 77 -23.61 1.23 15.17
N ILE A 78 -22.64 0.93 16.04
CA ILE A 78 -22.04 -0.40 16.19
C ILE A 78 -23.07 -1.46 16.64
N PRO A 79 -23.91 -1.24 17.65
CA PRO A 79 -24.89 -2.23 18.09
C PRO A 79 -25.90 -2.64 17.01
N ASN A 80 -26.19 -1.79 16.04
CA ASN A 80 -27.11 -2.07 14.94
C ASN A 80 -26.63 -3.21 14.02
N TRP A 81 -25.36 -3.63 14.16
CA TRP A 81 -24.71 -4.61 13.31
C TRP A 81 -24.34 -5.91 14.02
N TYR A 82 -24.71 -6.07 15.29
CA TYR A 82 -24.52 -7.32 16.02
C TYR A 82 -25.25 -8.49 15.33
N GLY A 83 -24.60 -9.62 15.26
CA GLY A 83 -25.08 -10.84 14.63
C GLY A 83 -25.27 -10.80 13.10
N LYS A 84 -24.99 -9.68 12.43
CA LYS A 84 -25.02 -9.58 10.97
C LYS A 84 -23.76 -10.16 10.34
N GLU A 85 -23.90 -10.69 9.13
CA GLU A 85 -22.83 -11.32 8.37
C GLU A 85 -22.03 -10.30 7.54
N ASP A 86 -20.77 -10.61 7.26
CA ASP A 86 -19.87 -9.84 6.38
C ASP A 86 -19.72 -8.35 6.77
N ILE A 87 -19.61 -8.11 8.07
CA ILE A 87 -19.38 -6.78 8.62
C ILE A 87 -17.91 -6.61 9.00
N TYR A 88 -17.33 -5.50 8.57
CA TYR A 88 -15.92 -5.19 8.81
C TYR A 88 -15.75 -3.77 9.33
N ILE A 89 -14.82 -3.58 10.26
CA ILE A 89 -14.39 -2.25 10.74
C ILE A 89 -12.88 -2.11 10.54
N ARG A 90 -12.43 -0.91 10.22
CA ARG A 90 -11.01 -0.56 10.15
C ARG A 90 -10.59 0.13 11.44
N SER A 91 -9.41 -0.18 11.94
CA SER A 91 -8.82 0.51 13.10
C SER A 91 -8.29 1.91 12.75
N ALA A 92 -9.05 2.66 11.96
CA ALA A 92 -8.67 3.97 11.44
C ALA A 92 -9.90 4.87 11.24
N SER A 93 -9.69 6.19 11.29
CA SER A 93 -10.68 7.18 10.89
C SER A 93 -10.46 7.69 9.47
N PHE A 94 -11.53 8.20 8.85
CA PHE A 94 -11.52 8.65 7.46
C PHE A 94 -12.23 10.00 7.30
N ILE A 95 -11.67 10.89 6.49
CA ILE A 95 -12.30 12.16 6.13
C ILE A 95 -13.10 11.96 4.84
N GLY A 96 -14.33 12.47 4.81
CA GLY A 96 -15.21 12.37 3.64
C GLY A 96 -16.03 11.09 3.59
N LYS A 97 -16.66 10.81 2.46
CA LYS A 97 -17.71 9.77 2.33
C LYS A 97 -17.18 8.37 1.98
N ARG A 98 -15.88 8.20 1.75
CA ARG A 98 -15.32 6.94 1.27
C ARG A 98 -14.12 6.51 2.11
N SER A 99 -14.04 5.22 2.45
CA SER A 99 -12.91 4.64 3.17
C SER A 99 -11.71 4.35 2.27
N LYS A 100 -11.34 5.30 1.39
CA LYS A 100 -10.15 5.19 0.57
C LYS A 100 -8.90 5.55 1.39
N ASN A 101 -7.75 4.98 1.04
CA ASN A 101 -6.49 5.25 1.73
C ASN A 101 -6.12 6.74 1.76
N GLU A 102 -6.41 7.46 0.69
CA GLU A 102 -6.20 8.92 0.58
C GLU A 102 -7.07 9.75 1.53
N ASN A 103 -8.15 9.16 2.03
CA ASN A 103 -9.08 9.77 2.99
C ASN A 103 -8.79 9.33 4.42
N ALA A 104 -7.86 8.40 4.64
CA ALA A 104 -7.50 7.99 6.00
C ALA A 104 -6.91 9.17 6.78
N SER A 105 -7.36 9.35 8.00
CA SER A 105 -6.98 10.45 8.89
C SER A 105 -6.04 9.98 9.99
N MET A 106 -6.51 9.09 10.86
CA MET A 106 -5.76 8.56 11.98
C MET A 106 -5.83 7.04 12.02
N ILE A 107 -4.80 6.38 12.54
CA ILE A 107 -4.72 4.93 12.77
C ILE A 107 -4.59 4.72 14.28
N TYR A 108 -5.44 3.87 14.85
CA TYR A 108 -5.59 3.68 16.30
C TYR A 108 -5.03 2.34 16.80
N ALA A 109 -4.98 1.33 15.94
CA ALA A 109 -4.41 0.03 16.29
C ALA A 109 -3.79 -0.64 15.07
N LEU A 110 -2.77 -1.48 15.30
CA LEU A 110 -2.26 -2.44 14.32
C LEU A 110 -2.90 -3.79 14.57
N VAL A 111 -3.52 -4.36 13.55
CA VAL A 111 -4.24 -5.62 13.65
C VAL A 111 -3.60 -6.66 12.75
N PHE A 112 -3.42 -7.87 13.25
CA PHE A 112 -2.84 -9.00 12.54
C PHE A 112 -3.86 -10.13 12.49
N ASP A 113 -4.24 -10.55 11.29
CA ASP A 113 -5.09 -11.72 11.06
C ASP A 113 -4.19 -12.95 10.96
N LEU A 114 -4.43 -13.89 11.81
CA LEU A 114 -3.65 -15.11 11.95
C LEU A 114 -4.59 -16.30 11.68
N ASP A 115 -4.50 -16.87 10.49
CA ASP A 115 -5.28 -18.03 10.07
C ASP A 115 -4.56 -19.35 10.41
N GLY A 116 -5.31 -20.44 10.38
CA GLY A 116 -4.76 -21.77 10.58
C GLY A 116 -4.50 -22.14 12.04
N GLN A 117 -5.25 -21.58 13.00
CA GLN A 117 -5.12 -21.95 14.41
C GLN A 117 -6.04 -23.10 14.76
N GLY A 118 -5.46 -24.25 15.17
CA GLY A 118 -6.09 -25.22 16.04
C GLY A 118 -5.99 -24.79 17.51
N ILE A 119 -6.25 -25.71 18.41
CA ILE A 119 -6.07 -25.47 19.87
C ILE A 119 -4.57 -25.37 20.22
N THR A 120 -3.74 -26.21 19.63
CA THR A 120 -2.29 -26.21 19.87
C THR A 120 -1.66 -24.89 19.46
N GLU A 121 -1.99 -24.37 18.26
CA GLU A 121 -1.48 -23.10 17.76
C GLU A 121 -1.97 -21.94 18.63
N LEU A 122 -3.26 -21.95 19.08
CA LEU A 122 -3.79 -20.97 20.03
C LEU A 122 -2.98 -20.97 21.34
N GLN A 123 -2.71 -22.15 21.92
CA GLN A 123 -1.90 -22.29 23.12
C GLN A 123 -0.49 -21.74 22.93
N MET A 124 0.12 -21.99 21.77
CA MET A 124 1.47 -21.51 21.47
C MET A 124 1.51 -19.98 21.30
N VAL A 125 0.56 -19.39 20.57
CA VAL A 125 0.44 -17.93 20.44
C VAL A 125 0.35 -17.26 21.81
N THR A 126 -0.57 -17.73 22.63
CA THR A 126 -0.82 -17.15 23.96
C THR A 126 0.37 -17.38 24.90
N GLN A 127 1.03 -18.53 24.83
CA GLN A 127 2.25 -18.81 25.61
C GLN A 127 3.39 -17.87 25.21
N PHE A 128 3.63 -17.65 23.90
CA PHE A 128 4.66 -16.74 23.43
C PHE A 128 4.41 -15.29 23.87
N MET A 129 3.16 -14.85 23.79
CA MET A 129 2.76 -13.53 24.28
C MET A 129 2.92 -13.40 25.80
N ARG A 130 2.48 -14.40 26.60
CA ARG A 130 2.65 -14.36 28.06
C ARG A 130 4.09 -14.26 28.50
N LYS A 131 4.98 -15.03 27.83
CA LYS A 131 6.43 -14.99 28.14
C LYS A 131 7.10 -13.71 27.66
N GLY A 132 6.51 -12.99 26.71
CA GLY A 132 7.08 -11.77 26.13
C GLY A 132 8.44 -12.02 25.48
N THR A 133 8.68 -13.21 24.91
CA THR A 133 10.00 -13.57 24.36
C THR A 133 10.05 -13.52 22.84
N ASN A 134 8.99 -13.92 22.19
CA ASN A 134 8.95 -14.07 20.72
C ASN A 134 7.91 -13.19 20.04
N ILE A 135 6.82 -12.85 20.72
CA ILE A 135 5.70 -12.08 20.20
C ILE A 135 5.32 -11.07 21.30
N PRO A 136 5.16 -9.77 20.99
CA PRO A 136 4.63 -8.80 21.95
C PRO A 136 3.23 -9.20 22.40
N LYS A 137 2.85 -8.85 23.62
CA LYS A 137 1.51 -9.13 24.15
C LYS A 137 0.49 -8.31 23.36
N ALA A 138 -0.52 -8.95 22.76
CA ALA A 138 -1.60 -8.20 22.17
C ALA A 138 -2.45 -7.52 23.26
N THR A 139 -3.04 -6.36 22.98
CA THR A 139 -4.06 -5.77 23.85
C THR A 139 -5.29 -6.68 23.86
N PHE A 140 -5.73 -7.09 22.66
CA PHE A 140 -6.85 -8.02 22.51
C PHE A 140 -6.52 -9.16 21.58
N VAL A 141 -7.08 -10.32 21.88
CA VAL A 141 -7.17 -11.47 20.97
C VAL A 141 -8.63 -11.63 20.56
N VAL A 142 -8.90 -11.53 19.26
CA VAL A 142 -10.27 -11.63 18.72
C VAL A 142 -10.43 -12.96 17.99
N LEU A 143 -11.41 -13.75 18.41
CA LEU A 143 -11.80 -14.98 17.74
C LEU A 143 -12.73 -14.64 16.57
N SER A 144 -12.17 -14.62 15.36
CA SER A 144 -12.87 -14.20 14.13
C SER A 144 -13.68 -15.32 13.45
N GLY A 145 -13.63 -16.52 14.00
CA GLY A 145 -14.22 -17.76 13.49
C GLY A 145 -13.13 -18.80 13.23
N HIS A 146 -12.53 -18.84 12.04
CA HIS A 146 -11.47 -19.78 11.71
C HIS A 146 -10.14 -19.37 12.35
N GLY A 147 -9.79 -18.09 12.29
CA GLY A 147 -8.54 -17.52 12.74
C GLY A 147 -8.66 -16.68 14.01
N LEU A 148 -7.57 -16.00 14.32
CA LEU A 148 -7.48 -15.03 15.41
C LEU A 148 -7.04 -13.69 14.83
N HIS A 149 -7.60 -12.57 15.34
CA HIS A 149 -7.00 -11.26 15.12
C HIS A 149 -6.28 -10.83 16.39
N LEU A 150 -5.01 -10.43 16.27
CA LEU A 150 -4.24 -9.83 17.35
C LEU A 150 -4.29 -8.32 17.21
N TYR A 151 -4.81 -7.62 18.20
CA TYR A 151 -4.92 -6.17 18.24
C TYR A 151 -3.84 -5.58 19.15
N TYR A 152 -3.03 -4.69 18.58
CA TYR A 152 -2.08 -3.86 19.30
C TYR A 152 -2.60 -2.43 19.25
N VAL A 153 -3.26 -2.01 20.32
CA VAL A 153 -3.82 -0.66 20.45
C VAL A 153 -2.67 0.32 20.64
N LEU A 154 -2.71 1.44 19.92
CA LEU A 154 -1.67 2.45 20.00
C LEU A 154 -1.96 3.43 21.13
N GLU A 155 -0.94 3.75 21.93
CA GLU A 155 -1.02 4.75 22.99
C GLU A 155 -1.43 6.13 22.42
N THR A 156 -0.83 6.50 21.30
CA THR A 156 -1.17 7.72 20.56
C THR A 156 -1.54 7.36 19.12
N PRO A 157 -2.73 7.76 18.65
CA PRO A 157 -3.12 7.51 17.26
C PRO A 157 -2.18 8.16 16.27
N ILE A 158 -1.88 7.47 15.17
CA ILE A 158 -0.90 7.90 14.16
C ILE A 158 -1.61 8.53 12.98
N ARG A 159 -1.14 9.69 12.56
CA ARG A 159 -1.64 10.35 11.35
C ARG A 159 -1.40 9.48 10.11
N ALA A 160 -2.46 9.21 9.35
CA ALA A 160 -2.43 8.32 8.19
C ALA A 160 -1.89 9.02 6.93
N THR A 161 -0.71 9.67 7.02
CA THR A 161 -0.02 10.18 5.83
C THR A 161 0.50 9.01 5.00
N MET A 162 0.67 9.20 3.69
CA MET A 162 1.21 8.14 2.82
C MET A 162 2.59 7.65 3.27
N ASN A 163 3.39 8.52 3.86
CA ASN A 163 4.70 8.15 4.41
C ASN A 163 4.55 7.25 5.66
N ASN A 164 3.69 7.66 6.60
CA ASN A 164 3.42 6.87 7.80
C ASN A 164 2.79 5.52 7.45
N ILE A 165 1.80 5.49 6.55
CA ILE A 165 1.20 4.25 6.05
C ILE A 165 2.26 3.30 5.48
N ARG A 166 3.23 3.81 4.71
CA ARG A 166 4.32 3.00 4.17
C ARG A 166 5.19 2.40 5.27
N LYS A 167 5.54 3.21 6.27
CA LYS A 167 6.33 2.77 7.43
C LYS A 167 5.58 1.74 8.26
N LEU A 168 4.29 1.98 8.54
CA LEU A 168 3.45 1.04 9.27
C LEU A 168 3.26 -0.29 8.53
N ASN A 169 3.17 -0.29 7.21
CA ASN A 169 3.12 -1.54 6.44
C ASN A 169 4.43 -2.33 6.53
N LYS A 170 5.57 -1.66 6.54
CA LYS A 170 6.87 -2.29 6.79
C LYS A 170 6.94 -2.90 8.19
N LEU A 171 6.49 -2.17 9.20
CA LEU A 171 6.37 -2.67 10.56
C LEU A 171 5.46 -3.89 10.62
N LYS A 172 4.26 -3.80 10.02
CA LYS A 172 3.33 -4.93 9.95
C LYS A 172 3.92 -6.14 9.24
N GLU A 173 4.64 -5.96 8.15
CA GLU A 173 5.33 -7.06 7.47
C GLU A 173 6.33 -7.76 8.40
N GLY A 174 7.15 -6.99 9.12
CA GLY A 174 8.09 -7.54 10.10
C GLY A 174 7.39 -8.27 11.23
N MET A 175 6.38 -7.67 11.85
CA MET A 175 5.61 -8.28 12.92
C MET A 175 4.82 -9.50 12.46
N THR A 176 4.24 -9.48 11.25
CA THR A 176 3.54 -10.65 10.70
C THR A 176 4.46 -11.86 10.65
N LYS A 177 5.73 -11.67 10.27
CA LYS A 177 6.74 -12.75 10.27
C LYS A 177 7.08 -13.27 11.67
N LEU A 178 6.90 -12.45 12.71
CA LEU A 178 7.05 -12.91 14.11
C LEU A 178 5.83 -13.70 14.56
N VAL A 179 4.62 -13.15 14.36
CA VAL A 179 3.38 -13.76 14.87
C VAL A 179 2.96 -14.98 14.07
N TRP A 180 3.27 -15.03 12.77
CA TRP A 180 2.92 -16.14 11.88
C TRP A 180 4.13 -17.02 11.63
N ASN A 181 4.21 -18.11 12.34
CA ASN A 181 5.28 -19.09 12.24
C ASN A 181 4.73 -20.52 12.41
N ARG A 182 5.57 -21.53 12.23
CA ARG A 182 5.20 -22.95 12.29
C ARG A 182 4.56 -23.42 13.60
N TYR A 183 4.66 -22.66 14.68
CA TYR A 183 4.06 -22.96 15.97
C TYR A 183 2.73 -22.28 16.19
N THR A 184 2.50 -21.19 15.48
CA THR A 184 1.33 -20.31 15.67
C THR A 184 0.31 -20.43 14.55
N SER A 185 0.65 -21.10 13.44
CA SER A 185 -0.25 -21.38 12.34
C SER A 185 0.12 -22.70 11.67
N ASN A 186 -0.88 -23.48 11.27
CA ASN A 186 -0.71 -24.66 10.44
C ASN A 186 -0.70 -24.35 8.93
N ILE A 187 -0.85 -23.08 8.57
CA ILE A 187 -0.74 -22.57 7.20
C ILE A 187 0.68 -22.05 6.99
N GLU A 188 1.43 -22.65 6.07
CA GLU A 188 2.84 -22.33 5.84
C GLU A 188 3.05 -20.98 5.18
N LYS A 189 2.20 -20.62 4.21
CA LYS A 189 2.34 -19.37 3.46
C LYS A 189 1.75 -18.21 4.24
N ILE A 190 2.62 -17.26 4.62
CA ILE A 190 2.24 -16.07 5.38
C ILE A 190 1.36 -15.15 4.53
N GLN A 191 0.25 -14.67 5.11
CA GLN A 191 -0.61 -13.66 4.51
C GLN A 191 -0.30 -12.29 5.11
N PHE A 192 0.24 -11.39 4.29
CA PHE A 192 0.52 -10.03 4.72
C PHE A 192 -0.73 -9.16 4.57
N GLN A 193 -1.09 -8.47 5.65
CA GLN A 193 -2.21 -7.55 5.65
C GLN A 193 -1.75 -6.10 5.66
N TYR A 194 -2.54 -5.27 5.01
CA TYR A 194 -2.36 -3.84 4.94
C TYR A 194 -2.79 -3.14 6.24
N CYS A 195 -2.10 -2.07 6.68
CA CYS A 195 -2.41 -1.42 7.97
C CYS A 195 -3.81 -0.76 8.01
N LEU A 196 -4.40 -0.44 6.88
CA LEU A 196 -5.76 0.08 6.77
C LEU A 196 -6.78 -1.00 6.34
N GLN A 197 -6.44 -2.28 6.40
CA GLN A 197 -7.37 -3.37 6.10
C GLN A 197 -8.51 -3.38 7.11
N GLY A 198 -9.72 -3.74 6.65
CA GLY A 198 -10.86 -3.99 7.53
C GLY A 198 -10.83 -5.41 8.09
N PHE A 199 -11.18 -5.54 9.35
CA PHE A 199 -11.28 -6.82 10.05
C PHE A 199 -12.73 -7.06 10.47
N ARG A 200 -13.13 -8.33 10.60
CA ARG A 200 -14.50 -8.65 11.03
C ARG A 200 -14.83 -7.96 12.33
N MET A 201 -16.01 -7.33 12.34
CA MET A 201 -16.49 -6.58 13.48
C MET A 201 -16.74 -7.50 14.67
N VAL A 202 -16.22 -7.15 15.84
CA VAL A 202 -16.56 -7.82 17.10
C VAL A 202 -18.07 -7.65 17.38
N GLY A 203 -18.74 -8.73 17.77
CA GLY A 203 -20.20 -8.79 17.90
C GLY A 203 -20.96 -9.16 16.62
N SER A 204 -20.32 -9.11 15.42
CA SER A 204 -20.92 -9.60 14.17
C SER A 204 -20.86 -11.12 14.07
N ALA A 205 -21.55 -11.69 13.08
CA ALA A 205 -21.44 -13.11 12.77
C ALA A 205 -20.07 -13.44 12.17
N SER A 206 -19.47 -14.55 12.59
CA SER A 206 -18.26 -15.08 11.99
C SER A 206 -18.54 -15.79 10.65
N LYS A 207 -17.49 -16.17 9.92
CA LYS A 207 -17.62 -16.99 8.71
C LYS A 207 -18.28 -18.37 8.95
N ILE A 208 -18.33 -18.83 10.19
CA ILE A 208 -18.92 -20.11 10.58
C ILE A 208 -20.45 -20.03 10.63
N GLY A 209 -20.98 -18.83 10.79
CA GLY A 209 -22.41 -18.54 10.82
C GLY A 209 -22.88 -17.74 12.05
N LYS A 210 -24.13 -17.30 12.02
CA LYS A 210 -24.71 -16.39 13.02
C LYS A 210 -24.64 -16.86 14.47
N ARG A 211 -24.64 -18.19 14.70
CA ARG A 211 -24.51 -18.77 16.04
C ARG A 211 -23.10 -18.74 16.63
N TYR A 212 -22.13 -18.24 15.86
CA TYR A 212 -20.72 -18.19 16.22
C TYR A 212 -20.22 -16.74 16.02
N PRO A 213 -20.53 -15.83 16.97
CA PRO A 213 -20.17 -14.43 16.85
C PRO A 213 -18.66 -14.22 16.90
N VAL A 214 -18.21 -13.10 16.37
CA VAL A 214 -16.83 -12.63 16.56
C VAL A 214 -16.69 -12.12 17.99
N ARG A 215 -15.77 -12.70 18.78
CA ARG A 215 -15.58 -12.42 20.20
C ARG A 215 -14.22 -11.78 20.44
N ALA A 216 -14.17 -10.82 21.35
CA ALA A 216 -12.90 -10.19 21.78
C ALA A 216 -12.57 -10.65 23.21
N TYR A 217 -11.33 -10.97 23.45
CA TYR A 217 -10.79 -11.30 24.77
C TYR A 217 -9.64 -10.34 25.10
N ARG A 218 -9.68 -9.76 26.29
CA ARG A 218 -8.58 -8.96 26.82
C ARG A 218 -7.40 -9.87 27.10
N PHE A 219 -6.27 -9.54 26.48
CA PHE A 219 -5.02 -10.29 26.73
C PHE A 219 -4.08 -9.52 27.63
N SER A 220 -4.01 -8.20 27.46
CA SER A 220 -3.25 -7.29 28.34
C SER A 220 -3.86 -5.89 28.31
N ASP A 221 -3.46 -5.06 29.28
CA ASP A 221 -3.78 -3.64 29.32
C ASP A 221 -2.71 -2.78 28.64
N GLU A 222 -1.77 -3.42 27.94
CA GLU A 222 -0.67 -2.72 27.28
C GLU A 222 -1.17 -2.01 26.01
N HIS A 223 -0.89 -0.71 25.92
CA HIS A 223 -0.96 0.08 24.71
C HIS A 223 0.45 0.38 24.24
N TYR A 224 0.65 0.57 22.95
CA TYR A 224 1.98 0.59 22.35
C TYR A 224 2.30 1.89 21.67
N THR A 225 3.55 2.35 21.88
CA THR A 225 4.21 3.25 20.95
C THR A 225 4.72 2.46 19.72
N ILE A 226 4.98 3.14 18.63
CA ILE A 226 5.54 2.49 17.44
C ILE A 226 6.97 2.01 17.70
N GLU A 227 7.72 2.76 18.45
CA GLU A 227 9.10 2.47 18.85
C GLU A 227 9.19 1.14 19.61
N GLU A 228 8.27 0.89 20.53
CA GLU A 228 8.17 -0.39 21.23
C GLU A 228 7.90 -1.54 20.29
N LEU A 229 6.88 -1.43 19.40
CA LEU A 229 6.58 -2.48 18.44
C LEU A 229 7.74 -2.77 17.48
N VAL A 230 8.49 -1.73 17.12
CA VAL A 230 9.68 -1.89 16.27
C VAL A 230 10.82 -2.56 16.98
N SER A 231 10.99 -2.34 18.29
CA SER A 231 12.06 -2.97 19.07
C SER A 231 12.01 -4.52 18.96
N TRP A 232 10.84 -5.08 18.65
CA TRP A 232 10.64 -6.50 18.41
C TRP A 232 11.18 -7.00 17.06
N ILE A 233 11.57 -6.09 16.15
CA ILE A 233 12.03 -6.44 14.81
C ILE A 233 13.49 -6.06 14.63
N PRO A 234 14.45 -6.98 14.89
CA PRO A 234 15.88 -6.65 14.91
C PRO A 234 16.42 -6.00 13.64
N LYS A 235 15.84 -6.33 12.47
CA LYS A 235 16.25 -5.81 11.16
C LYS A 235 15.76 -4.38 10.87
N LEU A 236 14.84 -3.83 11.67
CA LEU A 236 14.35 -2.46 11.53
C LEU A 236 15.09 -1.47 12.43
N LYS A 237 16.18 -1.87 13.08
CA LYS A 237 16.97 -1.03 14.00
C LYS A 237 17.69 0.16 13.33
N GLU A 238 17.74 0.24 12.00
CA GLU A 238 18.21 1.42 11.26
C GLU A 238 17.08 2.45 11.10
N TRP A 239 16.56 2.88 12.25
CA TRP A 239 15.29 3.60 12.39
C TRP A 239 15.25 5.05 11.99
N ASP A 240 16.33 5.73 11.76
CA ASP A 240 16.31 7.15 11.34
C ASP A 240 15.54 7.34 10.01
N GLU A 241 15.56 6.35 9.14
CA GLU A 241 14.72 6.33 7.93
C GLU A 241 13.23 6.06 8.20
N TYR A 242 12.87 5.47 9.35
CA TYR A 242 11.52 5.01 9.67
C TYR A 242 10.78 5.83 10.73
N ARG A 243 11.36 6.93 11.20
CA ARG A 243 10.69 7.81 12.17
C ARG A 243 9.31 8.22 11.66
N ILE A 244 8.28 7.96 12.46
CA ILE A 244 6.91 8.38 12.16
C ILE A 244 6.84 9.89 12.25
N ASP A 245 6.41 10.52 11.17
CA ASP A 245 6.25 11.97 11.12
C ASP A 245 4.84 12.32 11.57
N MET A 246 4.73 12.84 12.80
CA MET A 246 3.47 13.30 13.38
C MET A 246 3.20 14.79 13.09
N THR A 247 4.14 15.49 12.44
CA THR A 247 3.97 16.92 12.14
C THR A 247 2.81 17.11 11.13
N GLU A 248 2.03 18.15 11.35
CA GLU A 248 1.08 18.60 10.34
C GLU A 248 1.88 19.09 9.14
N ARG A 249 1.62 18.48 7.97
CA ARG A 249 2.09 19.13 6.74
C ARG A 249 1.23 20.36 6.53
N ASP A 250 1.87 21.51 6.42
CA ASP A 250 1.24 22.71 5.88
C ASP A 250 0.75 22.38 4.46
N THR A 251 -0.51 22.00 4.38
CA THR A 251 -1.17 21.90 3.09
C THR A 251 -1.43 23.31 2.62
N VAL A 252 -0.79 23.70 1.55
CA VAL A 252 -1.05 25.01 0.94
C VAL A 252 -2.53 25.09 0.57
N PRO A 253 -3.30 26.04 1.13
CA PRO A 253 -4.71 26.22 0.80
C PRO A 253 -4.89 26.38 -0.71
N LYS A 254 -6.02 25.90 -1.26
CA LYS A 254 -6.28 25.93 -2.71
C LYS A 254 -6.15 27.33 -3.30
N ASP A 255 -6.62 28.35 -2.61
CA ASP A 255 -6.55 29.74 -3.07
C ASP A 255 -5.11 30.27 -3.09
N THR A 256 -4.30 29.86 -2.12
CA THR A 256 -2.86 30.16 -2.08
C THR A 256 -2.14 29.40 -3.20
N ALA A 257 -2.43 28.11 -3.40
CA ALA A 257 -1.86 27.32 -4.50
C ALA A 257 -2.22 27.90 -5.87
N LYS A 258 -3.45 28.42 -6.03
CA LYS A 258 -3.89 29.10 -7.26
C LYS A 258 -3.08 30.37 -7.53
N LYS A 259 -2.74 31.14 -6.48
CA LYS A 259 -1.91 32.35 -6.60
C LYS A 259 -0.44 32.04 -6.87
N LEU A 260 0.11 31.06 -6.17
CA LEU A 260 1.54 30.70 -6.29
C LEU A 260 1.87 29.93 -7.57
N TRP A 261 0.94 29.07 -8.03
CA TRP A 261 1.15 28.19 -9.18
C TRP A 261 -0.09 28.17 -10.09
N PRO A 262 -0.44 29.31 -10.73
CA PRO A 262 -1.65 29.43 -11.54
C PRO A 262 -1.73 28.42 -12.68
N ASP A 263 -0.63 28.20 -13.42
CA ASP A 263 -0.58 27.24 -14.53
C ASP A 263 -0.76 25.80 -14.06
N TRP A 264 -0.14 25.43 -12.92
CA TRP A 264 -0.33 24.14 -12.30
C TRP A 264 -1.78 23.96 -11.84
N TYR A 265 -2.37 24.98 -11.23
CA TYR A 265 -3.74 24.94 -10.71
C TYR A 265 -4.74 24.79 -11.86
N GLU A 266 -4.58 25.59 -12.92
CA GLU A 266 -5.43 25.49 -14.12
C GLU A 266 -5.36 24.09 -14.73
N TYR A 267 -4.15 23.59 -14.98
CA TYR A 267 -3.94 22.32 -15.64
C TYR A 267 -4.39 21.11 -14.80
N ARG A 268 -4.05 21.08 -13.50
CA ARG A 268 -4.27 19.92 -12.62
C ARG A 268 -5.63 19.92 -11.93
N ILE A 269 -6.15 21.07 -11.57
CA ILE A 269 -7.38 21.21 -10.77
C ILE A 269 -8.58 21.52 -11.66
N ASN A 270 -8.50 22.53 -12.52
CA ASN A 270 -9.62 22.95 -13.36
C ASN A 270 -9.80 22.00 -14.55
N GLN A 271 -8.76 21.75 -15.33
CA GLN A 271 -8.81 20.89 -16.52
C GLN A 271 -8.70 19.40 -16.17
N ARG A 272 -8.34 19.06 -14.92
CA ARG A 272 -8.13 17.69 -14.43
C ARG A 272 -7.15 16.88 -15.30
N GLN A 273 -6.25 17.55 -16.01
CA GLN A 273 -5.28 16.89 -16.86
C GLN A 273 -4.11 16.34 -16.04
N SER A 274 -3.64 15.16 -16.37
CA SER A 274 -2.37 14.65 -15.88
C SER A 274 -1.24 15.22 -16.73
N ASN A 275 -0.01 15.33 -16.18
CA ASN A 275 1.15 15.64 -16.99
C ASN A 275 1.21 14.67 -18.18
N LYS A 276 1.51 15.19 -19.39
CA LYS A 276 1.76 14.37 -20.57
C LYS A 276 2.97 13.47 -20.27
N TRP A 277 2.71 12.23 -19.93
CA TRP A 277 3.72 11.21 -19.85
C TRP A 277 3.97 10.74 -21.29
N HIS A 278 5.20 10.79 -21.75
CA HIS A 278 5.58 9.98 -22.89
C HIS A 278 5.70 8.56 -22.38
N ILE A 279 4.62 7.83 -22.44
CA ILE A 279 4.51 6.50 -21.89
C ILE A 279 5.03 5.55 -22.95
N LYS A 280 6.07 4.81 -22.60
CA LYS A 280 6.62 3.76 -23.41
C LYS A 280 6.02 2.44 -22.99
N ARG A 281 5.69 1.59 -23.94
CA ARG A 281 5.28 0.21 -23.73
C ARG A 281 6.21 -0.55 -22.77
N ASP A 282 7.50 -0.25 -22.82
CA ASP A 282 8.54 -0.83 -21.96
C ASP A 282 8.16 -0.79 -20.45
N LEU A 283 7.40 0.22 -20.01
CA LEU A 283 6.96 0.32 -18.63
C LEU A 283 5.90 -0.73 -18.27
N TYR A 284 5.00 -1.05 -19.20
CA TYR A 284 4.00 -2.09 -19.05
C TYR A 284 4.65 -3.48 -19.01
N ASP A 285 5.53 -3.76 -19.98
CA ASP A 285 6.26 -5.02 -20.07
C ASP A 285 7.18 -5.24 -18.86
N TRP A 286 7.86 -4.16 -18.42
CA TRP A 286 8.65 -4.19 -17.18
C TRP A 286 7.80 -4.57 -15.98
N TRP A 287 6.59 -4.00 -15.83
CA TRP A 287 5.73 -4.30 -14.71
C TRP A 287 5.20 -5.74 -14.76
N LYS A 288 4.85 -6.24 -15.94
CA LYS A 288 4.46 -7.63 -16.14
C LYS A 288 5.54 -8.60 -15.66
N ASN A 289 6.81 -8.33 -15.98
CA ASN A 289 7.95 -9.10 -15.51
C ASN A 289 8.12 -8.98 -13.98
N LYS A 290 7.91 -7.79 -13.41
CA LYS A 290 7.98 -7.59 -11.96
C LYS A 290 6.91 -8.36 -11.17
N ILE A 291 5.76 -8.59 -11.74
CA ILE A 291 4.74 -9.48 -11.16
C ILE A 291 5.27 -10.91 -11.06
N VAL A 292 5.87 -11.42 -12.13
CA VAL A 292 6.44 -12.78 -12.17
C VAL A 292 7.55 -12.96 -11.12
N GLU A 293 8.39 -11.94 -10.93
CA GLU A 293 9.54 -11.98 -10.03
C GLU A 293 9.19 -11.72 -8.56
N GLY A 294 8.18 -10.89 -8.29
CA GLY A 294 8.00 -10.27 -6.98
C GLY A 294 6.58 -10.31 -6.40
N ALA A 295 5.61 -10.92 -7.08
CA ALA A 295 4.28 -11.06 -6.51
C ALA A 295 4.31 -11.94 -5.26
N THR A 296 3.51 -11.57 -4.25
CA THR A 296 3.39 -12.31 -3.00
C THR A 296 1.94 -12.71 -2.74
N TYR A 297 1.74 -13.76 -1.96
CA TYR A 297 0.42 -14.13 -1.47
C TYR A 297 -0.23 -12.95 -0.72
N GLY A 298 -1.51 -12.70 -0.97
CA GLY A 298 -2.24 -11.56 -0.41
C GLY A 298 -2.18 -10.28 -1.26
N HIS A 299 -1.20 -10.16 -2.17
CA HIS A 299 -1.09 -8.98 -3.06
C HIS A 299 -1.34 -9.29 -4.55
N ARG A 300 -1.62 -10.54 -4.90
CA ARG A 300 -1.82 -11.03 -6.28
C ARG A 300 -2.84 -10.20 -7.06
N TYR A 301 -4.00 -9.97 -6.48
CA TYR A 301 -5.06 -9.11 -7.03
C TYR A 301 -4.55 -7.69 -7.32
N PHE A 302 -3.85 -7.08 -6.37
CA PHE A 302 -3.32 -5.73 -6.52
C PHE A 302 -2.18 -5.63 -7.53
N CYS A 303 -1.42 -6.71 -7.72
CA CYS A 303 -0.41 -6.78 -8.78
C CYS A 303 -1.05 -6.67 -10.16
N LEU A 304 -2.16 -7.39 -10.42
CA LEU A 304 -2.92 -7.31 -11.68
C LEU A 304 -3.69 -5.99 -11.79
N MET A 305 -4.24 -5.46 -10.70
CA MET A 305 -4.83 -4.12 -10.70
C MET A 305 -3.80 -3.06 -11.11
N CYS A 306 -2.56 -3.16 -10.63
CA CYS A 306 -1.47 -2.28 -11.06
C CYS A 306 -1.11 -2.51 -12.53
N LEU A 307 -1.15 -3.76 -13.05
CA LEU A 307 -0.95 -4.04 -14.47
C LEU A 307 -1.99 -3.30 -15.32
N ALA A 308 -3.26 -3.32 -14.90
CA ALA A 308 -4.33 -2.58 -15.56
C ALA A 308 -4.09 -1.05 -15.54
N ILE A 309 -3.56 -0.52 -14.44
CA ILE A 309 -3.17 0.89 -14.33
C ILE A 309 -2.00 1.21 -15.25
N PHE A 310 -1.01 0.34 -15.37
CA PHE A 310 0.08 0.52 -16.31
C PHE A 310 -0.40 0.38 -17.75
N ALA A 311 -1.35 -0.52 -18.04
CA ALA A 311 -1.94 -0.66 -19.37
C ALA A 311 -2.59 0.66 -19.83
N ILE A 312 -3.44 1.28 -19.01
CA ILE A 312 -4.06 2.56 -19.39
C ILE A 312 -3.05 3.72 -19.44
N LYS A 313 -1.96 3.66 -18.65
CA LYS A 313 -0.86 4.63 -18.76
C LYS A 313 -0.07 4.48 -20.06
N CYS A 314 0.04 3.28 -20.58
CA CYS A 314 0.85 2.92 -21.73
C CYS A 314 0.02 2.76 -23.01
N ASP A 315 -1.26 3.12 -22.98
CA ASP A 315 -2.22 2.99 -24.08
C ASP A 315 -2.26 1.56 -24.64
N ILE A 316 -2.15 0.55 -23.75
CA ILE A 316 -2.29 -0.87 -24.10
C ILE A 316 -3.78 -1.18 -24.23
N PRO A 317 -4.21 -1.85 -25.32
CA PRO A 317 -5.62 -2.23 -25.51
C PRO A 317 -6.12 -3.17 -24.40
N GLU A 318 -7.40 -3.05 -24.04
CA GLU A 318 -8.01 -3.86 -22.98
C GLU A 318 -7.95 -5.37 -23.30
N GLU A 319 -8.09 -5.74 -24.56
CA GLU A 319 -8.00 -7.14 -25.01
C GLU A 319 -6.60 -7.73 -24.83
N GLU A 320 -5.56 -6.95 -25.03
CA GLU A 320 -4.18 -7.36 -24.74
C GLU A 320 -3.96 -7.49 -23.24
N LEU A 321 -4.44 -6.53 -22.45
CA LEU A 321 -4.40 -6.57 -20.99
C LEU A 321 -5.09 -7.82 -20.44
N LYS A 322 -6.27 -8.18 -20.93
CA LYS A 322 -6.99 -9.40 -20.52
C LYS A 322 -6.18 -10.67 -20.79
N ARG A 323 -5.62 -10.81 -21.99
CA ARG A 323 -4.77 -11.95 -22.33
C ARG A 323 -3.57 -12.05 -21.41
N ASP A 324 -2.91 -10.93 -21.16
CA ASP A 324 -1.73 -10.87 -20.29
C ASP A 324 -2.07 -11.20 -18.84
N ALA A 325 -3.18 -10.66 -18.32
CA ALA A 325 -3.66 -10.96 -16.98
C ALA A 325 -3.98 -12.44 -16.79
N LEU A 326 -4.72 -13.04 -17.74
CA LEU A 326 -5.03 -14.46 -17.70
C LEU A 326 -3.78 -15.34 -17.82
N SER A 327 -2.78 -14.93 -18.60
CA SER A 327 -1.50 -15.65 -18.72
C SER A 327 -0.72 -15.70 -17.39
N LEU A 328 -0.95 -14.75 -16.49
CA LEU A 328 -0.30 -14.67 -15.18
C LEU A 328 -1.03 -15.49 -14.09
N VAL A 329 -2.28 -15.91 -14.33
CA VAL A 329 -3.07 -16.67 -13.34
C VAL A 329 -2.34 -17.93 -12.84
N PRO A 330 -1.78 -18.81 -13.70
CA PRO A 330 -1.07 -20.00 -13.23
C PRO A 330 0.16 -19.67 -12.35
N ILE A 331 0.82 -18.54 -12.63
CA ILE A 331 1.99 -18.09 -11.86
C ILE A 331 1.54 -17.60 -10.50
N LEU A 332 0.48 -16.78 -10.46
CA LEU A 332 -0.07 -16.22 -9.23
C LEU A 332 -0.74 -17.28 -8.36
N ASP A 333 -1.37 -18.29 -8.98
CA ASP A 333 -2.00 -19.38 -8.24
C ASP A 333 -0.98 -20.29 -7.54
N ARG A 334 0.23 -20.47 -8.08
CA ARG A 334 1.33 -21.18 -7.39
C ARG A 334 1.71 -20.56 -6.04
N LEU A 335 1.34 -19.29 -5.81
CA LEU A 335 1.53 -18.61 -4.53
C LEU A 335 0.43 -18.95 -3.52
N SER A 336 -0.62 -19.69 -3.91
CA SER A 336 -1.71 -20.10 -3.03
C SER A 336 -1.24 -21.10 -1.98
N ASN A 337 -1.96 -21.16 -0.86
CA ASN A 337 -1.71 -22.18 0.15
C ASN A 337 -2.34 -23.51 -0.30
N ASP A 338 -1.56 -24.58 -0.40
CA ASP A 338 -2.03 -25.88 -0.88
C ASP A 338 -3.04 -26.53 0.10
N THR A 339 -3.00 -26.13 1.37
CA THR A 339 -3.88 -26.61 2.44
C THR A 339 -5.22 -25.89 2.52
N ASP A 340 -5.38 -24.76 1.82
CA ASP A 340 -6.62 -23.97 1.80
C ASP A 340 -7.15 -23.81 0.37
N PRO A 341 -8.20 -24.58 -0.01
CA PRO A 341 -8.82 -24.49 -1.33
C PRO A 341 -9.35 -23.08 -1.66
N LYS A 342 -9.71 -22.28 -0.62
CA LYS A 342 -10.21 -20.92 -0.79
C LYS A 342 -9.10 -19.92 -1.08
N SER A 343 -7.84 -20.34 -0.96
CA SER A 343 -6.67 -19.50 -1.25
C SER A 343 -6.33 -19.44 -2.74
N ARG A 344 -6.97 -20.27 -3.59
CA ARG A 344 -6.70 -20.34 -5.03
C ARG A 344 -6.91 -18.98 -5.68
N PHE A 345 -6.08 -18.69 -6.68
CA PHE A 345 -6.21 -17.47 -7.48
C PHE A 345 -6.77 -17.83 -8.85
N THR A 346 -7.98 -17.36 -9.13
CA THR A 346 -8.77 -17.76 -10.28
C THR A 346 -8.72 -16.75 -11.43
N GLU A 347 -9.18 -17.15 -12.59
CA GLU A 347 -9.38 -16.24 -13.73
C GLU A 347 -10.39 -15.13 -13.38
N GLU A 348 -11.41 -15.43 -12.58
CA GLU A 348 -12.39 -14.45 -12.13
C GLU A 348 -11.73 -13.37 -11.26
N ASP A 349 -10.83 -13.76 -10.33
CA ASP A 349 -10.05 -12.80 -9.54
C ASP A 349 -9.19 -11.90 -10.42
N ALA A 350 -8.59 -12.49 -11.47
CA ALA A 350 -7.76 -11.75 -12.41
C ALA A 350 -8.59 -10.74 -13.20
N LEU A 351 -9.75 -11.15 -13.72
CA LEU A 351 -10.64 -10.24 -14.45
C LEU A 351 -11.21 -9.15 -13.55
N CYS A 352 -11.59 -9.49 -12.32
CA CYS A 352 -12.01 -8.49 -11.34
C CYS A 352 -10.93 -7.45 -11.03
N ALA A 353 -9.65 -7.83 -11.04
CA ALA A 353 -8.55 -6.90 -10.81
C ALA A 353 -8.40 -5.86 -11.92
N LEU A 354 -8.93 -6.12 -13.12
CA LEU A 354 -8.83 -5.20 -14.26
C LEU A 354 -9.71 -3.94 -14.12
N HIS A 355 -10.50 -3.81 -13.04
CA HIS A 355 -11.20 -2.56 -12.72
C HIS A 355 -10.25 -1.35 -12.58
N GLY A 356 -8.95 -1.58 -12.44
CA GLY A 356 -7.90 -0.56 -12.49
C GLY A 356 -7.71 0.09 -13.87
N TYR A 357 -8.28 -0.48 -14.94
CA TYR A 357 -8.25 0.06 -16.30
C TYR A 357 -9.27 1.20 -16.45
N ARG A 358 -8.97 2.34 -15.80
CA ARG A 358 -9.83 3.54 -15.80
C ARG A 358 -8.97 4.79 -15.75
N GLU A 359 -9.39 5.85 -16.43
CA GLU A 359 -8.69 7.13 -16.52
C GLU A 359 -8.34 7.75 -15.16
N ASN A 360 -9.21 7.61 -14.17
CA ASN A 360 -8.96 8.16 -12.84
C ASN A 360 -7.76 7.53 -12.12
N PHE A 361 -7.37 6.31 -12.49
CA PHE A 361 -6.18 5.63 -11.95
C PHE A 361 -4.88 6.05 -12.64
N LYS A 362 -4.95 6.68 -13.80
CA LYS A 362 -3.80 7.17 -14.57
C LYS A 362 -2.90 8.12 -13.76
N THR A 363 -3.48 8.78 -12.76
CA THR A 363 -2.76 9.70 -11.84
C THR A 363 -2.01 8.99 -10.71
N TRP A 364 -2.17 7.68 -10.52
CA TRP A 364 -1.49 6.96 -9.46
C TRP A 364 0.02 6.99 -9.67
N GLY A 365 0.74 7.51 -8.66
CA GLY A 365 2.19 7.58 -8.67
C GLY A 365 2.85 6.25 -8.25
N ARG A 366 4.13 6.15 -8.49
CA ARG A 366 5.00 5.03 -8.17
C ARG A 366 4.81 4.50 -6.74
N ASP A 367 4.85 5.40 -5.78
CA ASP A 367 4.80 5.03 -4.35
C ASP A 367 3.49 4.37 -3.97
N LYS A 368 2.38 4.81 -4.58
CA LYS A 368 1.07 4.22 -4.36
C LYS A 368 0.96 2.84 -5.00
N LEU A 369 1.50 2.67 -6.20
CA LEU A 369 1.52 1.39 -6.90
C LEU A 369 2.40 0.37 -6.16
N ALA A 370 3.59 0.77 -5.72
CA ALA A 370 4.48 -0.07 -4.91
C ALA A 370 3.83 -0.48 -3.59
N LEU A 371 3.09 0.44 -2.97
CA LEU A 371 2.42 0.20 -1.71
C LEU A 371 1.34 -0.89 -1.82
N VAL A 372 0.44 -0.77 -2.82
CA VAL A 372 -0.70 -1.70 -2.95
C VAL A 372 -0.28 -3.06 -3.49
N SER A 373 0.73 -3.12 -4.35
CA SER A 373 1.22 -4.38 -4.93
C SER A 373 2.25 -5.10 -4.04
N ALA A 374 2.79 -4.42 -3.02
CA ALA A 374 3.94 -4.85 -2.23
C ALA A 374 5.21 -5.12 -3.06
N ILE A 375 5.24 -4.76 -4.34
CA ILE A 375 6.42 -4.89 -5.19
C ILE A 375 7.22 -3.57 -5.12
N PRO A 376 8.47 -3.59 -4.66
CA PRO A 376 9.30 -2.40 -4.55
C PRO A 376 9.56 -1.77 -5.92
N MET A 377 9.34 -0.46 -6.04
CA MET A 377 9.69 0.32 -7.21
C MET A 377 10.79 1.32 -6.84
N PRO A 378 12.02 1.15 -7.32
CA PRO A 378 13.10 2.07 -6.99
C PRO A 378 12.78 3.49 -7.43
N ALA A 379 13.25 4.46 -6.66
CA ALA A 379 13.12 5.85 -7.04
C ALA A 379 13.89 6.12 -8.33
N ASN A 380 13.29 6.89 -9.24
CA ASN A 380 14.09 7.44 -10.34
C ASN A 380 15.27 8.21 -9.73
N LYS A 381 16.47 7.98 -10.24
CA LYS A 381 17.70 8.69 -9.84
C LYS A 381 17.69 10.18 -10.25
N ARG A 382 16.51 10.81 -10.30
CA ARG A 382 16.38 12.26 -10.52
C ARG A 382 16.76 12.96 -9.22
N ASN A 383 17.81 13.75 -9.27
CA ASN A 383 18.40 14.44 -8.11
C ASN A 383 17.57 15.65 -7.66
N TYR A 384 16.29 15.75 -8.00
CA TYR A 384 15.40 16.90 -7.72
C TYR A 384 15.95 18.27 -8.18
N ARG A 385 17.00 18.27 -9.00
CA ARG A 385 17.63 19.47 -9.55
C ARG A 385 16.73 20.08 -10.62
N ASN A 386 16.60 21.38 -10.63
CA ASN A 386 15.96 22.06 -11.76
C ASN A 386 16.78 21.85 -13.05
N ARG A 387 16.16 22.11 -14.21
CA ARG A 387 16.79 21.86 -15.52
C ARG A 387 18.09 22.64 -15.68
N ALA A 388 18.16 23.87 -15.15
CA ALA A 388 19.34 24.73 -15.26
C ALA A 388 20.53 24.16 -14.46
N GLU A 389 20.30 23.77 -13.20
CA GLU A 389 21.30 23.12 -12.35
C GLU A 389 21.78 21.80 -12.94
N HIS A 390 20.83 20.97 -13.44
CA HIS A 390 21.18 19.71 -14.08
C HIS A 390 22.09 19.92 -15.31
N LEU A 391 21.78 20.91 -16.15
CA LEU A 391 22.57 21.21 -17.33
C LEU A 391 23.98 21.72 -16.98
N VAL A 392 24.12 22.58 -15.96
CA VAL A 392 25.41 23.07 -15.49
C VAL A 392 26.28 21.92 -15.00
N LEU A 393 25.74 21.07 -14.16
CA LEU A 393 26.49 19.91 -13.64
C LEU A 393 26.82 18.87 -14.70
N ALA A 394 25.88 18.57 -15.60
CA ALA A 394 26.15 17.65 -16.71
C ALA A 394 27.28 18.16 -17.66
N ARG A 395 27.30 19.47 -17.92
CA ARG A 395 28.38 20.11 -18.68
C ARG A 395 29.70 20.05 -17.93
N GLY A 396 29.70 20.41 -16.63
CA GLY A 396 30.91 20.33 -15.80
C GLY A 396 31.52 18.93 -15.73
N ILE A 397 30.69 17.90 -15.54
CA ILE A 397 31.13 16.50 -15.55
C ILE A 397 31.72 16.13 -16.93
N LYS A 398 31.09 16.57 -18.02
CA LYS A 398 31.55 16.32 -19.37
C LYS A 398 32.92 16.97 -19.64
N ASP A 399 33.11 18.20 -19.16
CA ASP A 399 34.38 18.92 -19.30
C ASP A 399 35.48 18.28 -18.47
N ILE A 400 35.19 17.80 -17.26
CA ILE A 400 36.14 17.05 -16.42
C ILE A 400 36.56 15.74 -17.12
N LYS A 401 35.60 14.97 -17.61
CA LYS A 401 35.88 13.72 -18.35
C LYS A 401 36.75 13.95 -19.59
N LYS A 402 36.47 15.02 -20.32
CA LYS A 402 37.28 15.42 -21.47
C LYS A 402 38.72 15.74 -21.07
N LYS A 403 38.92 16.46 -19.95
CA LYS A 403 40.25 16.76 -19.42
C LYS A 403 41.01 15.52 -18.92
N MET A 404 40.25 14.50 -18.45
CA MET A 404 40.81 13.20 -18.03
C MET A 404 41.09 12.25 -19.21
N GLY A 405 40.81 12.66 -20.46
CA GLY A 405 41.01 11.82 -21.64
C GLY A 405 39.96 10.72 -21.85
N GLU A 406 38.84 10.76 -21.09
CA GLU A 406 37.74 9.81 -21.32
C GLU A 406 37.00 10.13 -22.62
N VAL A 407 36.68 9.07 -23.40
CA VAL A 407 35.85 9.21 -24.62
C VAL A 407 34.44 9.56 -24.20
N ILE A 408 33.99 10.74 -24.60
CA ILE A 408 32.65 11.22 -24.30
C ILE A 408 31.72 10.88 -25.46
N GLU A 409 30.81 9.93 -25.27
CA GLU A 409 29.74 9.69 -26.23
C GLU A 409 28.89 10.94 -26.42
N GLY A 410 28.71 11.37 -27.62
CA GLY A 410 27.87 12.50 -28.01
C GLY A 410 27.86 12.67 -29.52
N ARG A 411 26.92 13.47 -30.04
CA ARG A 411 26.90 13.80 -31.45
C ARG A 411 28.25 14.48 -31.84
N PRO A 412 29.00 13.95 -32.81
CA PRO A 412 30.28 14.52 -33.23
C PRO A 412 30.16 16.02 -33.53
N SER A 413 31.12 16.80 -33.11
CA SER A 413 31.18 18.20 -33.45
C SER A 413 31.35 18.37 -34.98
N LYS A 414 30.61 19.29 -35.56
CA LYS A 414 30.80 19.66 -36.98
C LYS A 414 31.92 20.66 -37.18
N GLU A 415 32.66 20.99 -36.13
CA GLU A 415 33.77 21.95 -36.15
C GLU A 415 34.86 21.58 -37.14
N GLU A 416 35.32 20.33 -37.05
CA GLU A 416 36.37 19.84 -37.93
C GLU A 416 35.98 19.86 -39.41
N GLN A 417 34.73 19.49 -39.70
CA GLN A 417 34.21 19.53 -41.06
C GLN A 417 34.17 20.96 -41.63
N VAL A 418 33.73 21.93 -40.82
CA VAL A 418 33.65 23.33 -41.22
C VAL A 418 35.04 23.90 -41.40
N LYS A 419 35.99 23.61 -40.49
CA LYS A 419 37.39 24.07 -40.59
C LYS A 419 38.11 23.43 -41.76
N ALA A 420 37.95 22.14 -42.01
CA ALA A 420 38.53 21.44 -43.14
C ALA A 420 38.01 21.99 -44.47
N TRP A 421 36.70 22.23 -44.59
CA TRP A 421 36.13 22.84 -45.80
C TRP A 421 36.67 24.23 -46.04
N ARG A 422 36.80 25.07 -45.01
CA ARG A 422 37.33 26.42 -45.09
C ARG A 422 38.82 26.43 -45.49
N LEU A 423 39.58 25.46 -44.96
CA LEU A 423 41.01 25.31 -45.33
C LEU A 423 41.17 24.93 -46.82
N ALA A 424 40.27 24.05 -47.30
CA ALA A 424 40.27 23.63 -48.71
C ALA A 424 39.73 24.73 -49.65
N ASN A 425 38.91 25.67 -49.12
CA ASN A 425 38.29 26.76 -49.89
C ASN A 425 38.57 28.13 -49.23
N PRO A 426 39.83 28.68 -49.28
CA PRO A 426 40.20 29.91 -48.54
C PRO A 426 39.35 31.14 -48.88
N GLN A 427 38.87 31.25 -50.12
CA GLN A 427 38.03 32.34 -50.64
C GLN A 427 36.55 32.00 -50.63
N GLY A 428 36.16 30.78 -50.17
CA GLY A 428 34.81 30.32 -50.17
C GLY A 428 33.94 31.04 -49.15
N LYS A 429 32.63 31.16 -49.45
CA LYS A 429 31.65 31.84 -48.61
C LYS A 429 30.92 30.83 -47.74
N LYS A 430 30.39 31.27 -46.58
CA LYS A 430 29.61 30.42 -45.65
C LYS A 430 28.44 29.72 -46.32
N ILE A 431 27.81 30.35 -47.30
CA ILE A 431 26.68 29.77 -48.04
C ILE A 431 27.11 28.60 -48.93
N GLU A 432 28.30 28.65 -49.48
CA GLU A 432 28.88 27.59 -50.27
C GLU A 432 29.24 26.39 -49.40
N CYS A 433 29.83 26.64 -48.22
CA CYS A 433 30.04 25.60 -47.21
C CYS A 433 28.75 24.91 -46.81
N HIS A 434 27.64 25.65 -46.64
CA HIS A 434 26.32 25.07 -46.35
C HIS A 434 25.87 24.16 -47.51
N ARG A 435 26.00 24.62 -48.74
CA ARG A 435 25.57 23.88 -49.94
C ARG A 435 26.36 22.59 -50.10
N ASP A 436 27.66 22.64 -49.88
CA ASP A 436 28.57 21.51 -50.12
C ASP A 436 28.55 20.49 -49.01
N THR A 437 28.36 20.91 -47.73
CA THR A 437 28.45 20.05 -46.56
C THR A 437 27.10 19.67 -45.96
N GLY A 438 26.03 20.36 -46.32
CA GLY A 438 24.70 20.21 -45.72
C GLY A 438 24.65 20.65 -44.22
N ILE A 439 25.67 21.29 -43.70
CA ILE A 439 25.75 21.74 -42.30
C ILE A 439 24.88 23.00 -42.14
N ASP A 440 24.06 23.03 -41.08
CA ASP A 440 23.18 24.16 -40.79
C ASP A 440 23.97 25.50 -40.72
N PRO A 441 23.46 26.57 -41.32
CA PRO A 441 24.13 27.87 -41.35
C PRO A 441 24.52 28.46 -39.99
N LYS A 442 23.76 28.16 -38.91
CA LYS A 442 24.08 28.59 -37.53
C LYS A 442 25.34 27.86 -37.03
N THR A 443 25.43 26.58 -37.36
CA THR A 443 26.59 25.75 -37.00
C THR A 443 27.84 26.20 -37.76
N ILE A 444 27.71 26.51 -39.06
CA ILE A 444 28.79 27.08 -39.86
C ILE A 444 29.25 28.44 -39.29
N ARG A 445 28.33 29.33 -38.94
CA ARG A 445 28.67 30.63 -38.33
C ARG A 445 29.44 30.48 -37.03
N LYS A 446 29.13 29.44 -36.26
CA LYS A 446 29.77 29.18 -34.97
C LYS A 446 31.23 28.74 -35.11
N TRP A 447 31.57 27.98 -36.17
CA TRP A 447 32.87 27.35 -36.34
C TRP A 447 33.70 27.92 -37.50
N TRP A 448 33.22 28.99 -38.12
CA TRP A 448 33.87 29.65 -39.27
C TRP A 448 35.24 30.27 -38.88
#